data_e5706450bded02157a0ffa20cd3d27df
#
_entry.id   e5706450bded02157a0ffa20cd3d27df
#
_cell.length_a   1.000
_cell.length_b   1.000
_cell.length_c   1.000
_cell.angle_alpha   90.00
_cell.angle_beta   90.00
_cell.angle_gamma   90.00
#
_symmetry.space_group_name_H-M   'P 1'
#
loop_
_entity.id
_entity.type
_entity.pdbx_description
1 polymer ?
#
loop_
_entity_poly.entity_id
_entity_poly.type
_entity_poly.pdbx_seq_one_letter_code
_entity_poly.pdbx_strand_id
1 'polypeptide(L)'
;MMVKCLEAEGVEIAFGYPGAAICPFYDYLYQSSVRHVLVREEQNAAHMASGYARSCGKPGVCIATSGPGATNLITGIATAYMDSIPIVAITGQVSSELLGRDVFQEADITGACESFTKHSYLVKDVKEIPRIFKEAFHIASTGRPGPVLIDVPVDIQQAKADS
;
A
#
# COMPACT_ATOMS: atom_id res chain seq x y z
N MET A 1 10.28 -8.97 -4.30
CA MET A 1 10.28 -9.02 -2.83
C MET A 1 8.90 -8.67 -2.25
N MET A 2 8.33 -7.48 -2.50
CA MET A 2 7.03 -7.02 -1.94
C MET A 2 5.90 -8.05 -2.08
N VAL A 3 5.70 -8.64 -3.27
CA VAL A 3 4.66 -9.64 -3.51
C VAL A 3 4.85 -10.89 -2.64
N LYS A 4 6.09 -11.35 -2.46
CA LYS A 4 6.40 -12.47 -1.56
C LYS A 4 6.08 -12.14 -0.09
N CYS A 5 6.21 -10.87 0.30
CA CYS A 5 5.79 -10.44 1.63
C CYS A 5 4.27 -10.52 1.78
N LEU A 6 3.49 -10.12 0.75
CA LEU A 6 2.04 -10.30 0.75
C LEU A 6 1.63 -11.78 0.87
N GLU A 7 2.28 -12.65 0.11
CA GLU A 7 2.05 -14.10 0.18
C GLU A 7 2.37 -14.66 1.57
N ALA A 8 3.47 -14.21 2.18
CA ALA A 8 3.87 -14.61 3.53
C ALA A 8 2.91 -14.15 4.63
N GLU A 9 2.26 -13.00 4.44
CA GLU A 9 1.19 -12.48 5.31
C GLU A 9 -0.20 -13.10 5.02
N GLY A 10 -0.26 -14.05 4.09
CA GLY A 10 -1.49 -14.78 3.75
C GLY A 10 -2.51 -13.94 2.98
N VAL A 11 -2.05 -12.95 2.22
CA VAL A 11 -2.91 -12.13 1.36
C VAL A 11 -3.38 -12.96 0.17
N GLU A 12 -4.69 -13.17 0.08
CA GLU A 12 -5.32 -13.91 -1.02
C GLU A 12 -5.81 -13.00 -2.14
N ILE A 13 -6.17 -11.76 -1.78
CA ILE A 13 -6.76 -10.79 -2.71
C ILE A 13 -6.28 -9.37 -2.40
N ALA A 14 -6.02 -8.60 -3.45
CA ALA A 14 -5.69 -7.18 -3.38
C ALA A 14 -6.52 -6.38 -4.40
N PHE A 15 -6.87 -5.16 -4.05
CA PHE A 15 -7.68 -4.26 -4.86
C PHE A 15 -6.84 -3.07 -5.30
N GLY A 16 -6.87 -2.69 -6.57
CA GLY A 16 -6.03 -1.58 -6.96
C GLY A 16 -6.17 -1.13 -8.39
N TYR A 17 -5.46 -0.04 -8.70
CA TYR A 17 -5.35 0.52 -10.02
C TYR A 17 -3.87 0.76 -10.38
N PRO A 18 -3.36 0.17 -11.49
CA PRO A 18 -1.97 0.34 -11.88
C PRO A 18 -1.68 1.76 -12.40
N GLY A 19 -0.45 2.20 -12.22
CA GLY A 19 0.07 3.44 -12.75
C GLY A 19 1.60 3.41 -12.74
N ALA A 20 2.25 4.39 -13.37
CA ALA A 20 3.67 4.35 -13.69
C ALA A 20 4.58 4.03 -12.49
N ALA A 21 4.32 4.66 -11.34
CA ALA A 21 5.17 4.51 -10.15
C ALA A 21 4.92 3.21 -9.35
N ILE A 22 3.99 2.33 -9.80
CA ILE A 22 3.71 1.04 -9.16
C ILE A 22 3.77 -0.14 -10.16
N CYS A 23 4.02 0.13 -11.44
CA CYS A 23 4.12 -0.91 -12.46
C CYS A 23 5.13 -2.01 -12.13
N PRO A 24 6.34 -1.75 -11.60
CA PRO A 24 7.27 -2.81 -11.27
C PRO A 24 6.70 -3.81 -10.26
N PHE A 25 5.91 -3.34 -9.30
CA PHE A 25 5.21 -4.21 -8.36
C PHE A 25 4.12 -5.04 -9.06
N TYR A 26 3.34 -4.44 -9.96
CA TYR A 26 2.27 -5.12 -10.70
C TYR A 26 2.78 -6.23 -11.61
N ASP A 27 3.97 -6.10 -12.20
CA ASP A 27 4.59 -7.13 -13.03
C ASP A 27 4.79 -8.44 -12.23
N TYR A 28 5.21 -8.32 -10.98
CA TYR A 28 5.36 -9.48 -10.09
C TYR A 28 4.03 -9.95 -9.51
N LEU A 29 3.11 -9.03 -9.23
CA LEU A 29 1.77 -9.37 -8.72
C LEU A 29 1.00 -10.24 -9.73
N TYR A 30 1.11 -9.91 -11.01
CA TYR A 30 0.46 -10.66 -12.09
C TYR A 30 0.91 -12.13 -12.15
N GLN A 31 2.15 -12.42 -11.73
CA GLN A 31 2.72 -13.77 -11.73
C GLN A 31 2.55 -14.50 -10.38
N SER A 32 1.89 -13.90 -9.43
CA SER A 32 1.75 -14.42 -8.07
C SER A 32 0.45 -15.18 -7.85
N SER A 33 0.34 -15.78 -6.67
CA SER A 33 -0.91 -16.40 -6.20
C SER A 33 -1.95 -15.41 -5.69
N VAL A 34 -1.56 -14.14 -5.47
CA VAL A 34 -2.46 -13.10 -4.98
C VAL A 34 -3.41 -12.66 -6.09
N ARG A 35 -4.70 -12.89 -5.89
CA ARG A 35 -5.73 -12.43 -6.83
C ARG A 35 -5.81 -10.90 -6.82
N HIS A 36 -5.63 -10.27 -7.97
CA HIS A 36 -5.83 -8.84 -8.13
C HIS A 36 -7.23 -8.53 -8.68
N VAL A 37 -7.91 -7.58 -8.04
CA VAL A 37 -9.16 -6.99 -8.52
C VAL A 37 -8.89 -5.58 -9.00
N LEU A 38 -8.99 -5.38 -10.31
CA LEU A 38 -8.85 -4.07 -10.94
C LEU A 38 -10.07 -3.22 -10.61
N VAL A 39 -9.84 -2.06 -10.01
CA VAL A 39 -10.88 -1.04 -9.79
C VAL A 39 -10.91 -0.02 -10.92
N ARG A 40 -11.91 0.84 -10.95
CA ARG A 40 -12.03 1.93 -11.93
C ARG A 40 -11.65 3.28 -11.33
N GLU A 41 -11.42 3.32 -10.03
CA GLU A 41 -11.04 4.50 -9.27
C GLU A 41 -10.41 4.03 -7.94
N GLU A 42 -9.33 4.65 -7.50
CA GLU A 42 -8.52 4.18 -6.37
C GLU A 42 -9.27 4.25 -5.03
N GLN A 43 -10.15 5.22 -4.85
CA GLN A 43 -11.01 5.28 -3.67
C GLN A 43 -11.78 3.99 -3.47
N ASN A 44 -12.27 3.39 -4.57
CA ASN A 44 -12.97 2.11 -4.51
C ASN A 44 -12.05 0.97 -4.05
N ALA A 45 -10.75 1.01 -4.38
CA ALA A 45 -9.82 -0.01 -3.90
C ALA A 45 -9.75 -0.03 -2.37
N ALA A 46 -9.65 1.16 -1.74
CA ALA A 46 -9.62 1.26 -0.29
C ALA A 46 -10.95 0.83 0.34
N HIS A 47 -12.10 1.19 -0.25
CA HIS A 47 -13.41 0.73 0.24
C HIS A 47 -13.62 -0.77 0.06
N MET A 48 -13.15 -1.36 -1.05
CA MET A 48 -13.24 -2.81 -1.27
C MET A 48 -12.33 -3.56 -0.30
N ALA A 49 -11.10 -3.07 -0.04
CA ALA A 49 -10.21 -3.61 0.98
C ALA A 49 -10.86 -3.55 2.37
N SER A 50 -11.50 -2.43 2.71
CA SER A 50 -12.26 -2.28 3.97
C SER A 50 -13.43 -3.27 4.05
N GLY A 51 -14.20 -3.42 2.96
CA GLY A 51 -15.29 -4.40 2.88
C GLY A 51 -14.82 -5.84 3.05
N TYR A 52 -13.69 -6.19 2.41
CA TYR A 52 -13.06 -7.50 2.56
C TYR A 52 -12.66 -7.75 4.01
N ALA A 53 -11.97 -6.80 4.65
CA ALA A 53 -11.54 -6.94 6.03
C ALA A 53 -12.72 -7.13 6.99
N ARG A 54 -13.83 -6.41 6.77
CA ARG A 54 -15.07 -6.58 7.55
C ARG A 54 -15.69 -7.97 7.39
N SER A 55 -15.56 -8.55 6.19
CA SER A 55 -16.21 -9.83 5.87
C SER A 55 -15.43 -11.04 6.36
N CYS A 56 -14.10 -11.00 6.30
CA CYS A 56 -13.26 -12.16 6.59
C CYS A 56 -12.40 -12.03 7.86
N GLY A 57 -12.35 -10.85 8.47
CA GLY A 57 -11.53 -10.59 9.66
C GLY A 57 -10.01 -10.52 9.42
N LYS A 58 -9.58 -10.52 8.15
CA LYS A 58 -8.17 -10.36 7.75
C LYS A 58 -7.93 -8.93 7.27
N PRO A 59 -6.70 -8.38 7.38
CA PRO A 59 -6.39 -7.08 6.77
C PRO A 59 -6.68 -7.06 5.27
N GLY A 60 -7.40 -6.03 4.81
CA GLY A 60 -7.60 -5.79 3.39
C GLY A 60 -6.40 -5.07 2.79
N VAL A 61 -6.09 -5.33 1.52
CA VAL A 61 -4.96 -4.70 0.81
C VAL A 61 -5.47 -3.87 -0.35
N CYS A 62 -5.08 -2.59 -0.41
CA CYS A 62 -5.32 -1.72 -1.56
C CYS A 62 -4.01 -1.16 -2.10
N ILE A 63 -3.97 -0.96 -3.43
CA ILE A 63 -2.76 -0.61 -4.17
C ILE A 63 -3.05 0.53 -5.14
N ALA A 64 -2.23 1.58 -5.13
CA ALA A 64 -2.32 2.69 -6.06
C ALA A 64 -0.94 3.21 -6.48
N THR A 65 -0.90 3.97 -7.55
CA THR A 65 0.30 4.70 -7.97
C THR A 65 0.52 5.95 -7.14
N SER A 66 1.56 6.71 -7.42
CA SER A 66 1.89 7.98 -6.78
C SER A 66 0.91 9.11 -7.13
N GLY A 67 1.08 10.24 -6.46
CA GLY A 67 0.36 11.48 -6.76
C GLY A 67 -1.15 11.32 -6.63
N PRO A 68 -1.92 11.62 -7.69
CA PRO A 68 -3.38 11.57 -7.63
C PRO A 68 -3.92 10.15 -7.32
N GLY A 69 -3.22 9.10 -7.74
CA GLY A 69 -3.62 7.73 -7.40
C GLY A 69 -3.53 7.45 -5.90
N ALA A 70 -2.45 7.90 -5.26
CA ALA A 70 -2.27 7.77 -3.82
C ALA A 70 -3.28 8.64 -3.05
N THR A 71 -3.46 9.90 -3.45
CA THR A 71 -4.40 10.81 -2.76
C THR A 71 -5.84 10.36 -2.88
N ASN A 72 -6.23 9.68 -3.96
CA ASN A 72 -7.57 9.10 -4.11
C ASN A 72 -7.86 7.98 -3.09
N LEU A 73 -6.85 7.36 -2.47
CA LEU A 73 -7.07 6.39 -1.39
C LEU A 73 -7.51 7.04 -0.07
N ILE A 74 -7.24 8.33 0.15
CA ILE A 74 -7.36 9.00 1.47
C ILE A 74 -8.77 8.85 2.05
N THR A 75 -9.81 9.04 1.25
CA THR A 75 -11.20 8.90 1.73
C THR A 75 -11.47 7.51 2.29
N GLY A 76 -11.04 6.47 1.59
CA GLY A 76 -11.22 5.09 2.06
C GLY A 76 -10.35 4.74 3.27
N ILE A 77 -9.11 5.26 3.31
CA ILE A 77 -8.21 5.13 4.46
C ILE A 77 -8.83 5.81 5.70
N ALA A 78 -9.30 7.06 5.55
CA ALA A 78 -9.95 7.79 6.64
C ALA A 78 -11.20 7.07 7.16
N THR A 79 -12.03 6.54 6.27
CA THR A 79 -13.20 5.74 6.62
C THR A 79 -12.80 4.48 7.41
N ALA A 80 -11.79 3.75 6.94
CA ALA A 80 -11.30 2.57 7.64
C ALA A 80 -10.72 2.91 9.03
N TYR A 81 -10.04 4.04 9.16
CA TYR A 81 -9.51 4.51 10.44
C TYR A 81 -10.62 4.81 11.45
N MET A 82 -11.65 5.55 11.04
CA MET A 82 -12.78 5.89 11.90
C MET A 82 -13.55 4.65 12.37
N ASP A 83 -13.70 3.67 11.49
CA ASP A 83 -14.41 2.43 11.76
C ASP A 83 -13.54 1.31 12.38
N SER A 84 -12.26 1.59 12.63
CA SER A 84 -11.30 0.61 13.18
C SER A 84 -11.14 -0.65 12.32
N ILE A 85 -11.06 -0.47 11.00
CA ILE A 85 -10.91 -1.57 10.04
C ILE A 85 -9.45 -1.72 9.62
N PRO A 86 -8.86 -2.92 9.74
CA PRO A 86 -7.48 -3.14 9.34
C PRO A 86 -7.37 -3.16 7.81
N ILE A 87 -6.65 -2.20 7.26
CA ILE A 87 -6.23 -2.22 5.86
C ILE A 87 -4.74 -1.88 5.76
N VAL A 88 -4.08 -2.45 4.76
CA VAL A 88 -2.72 -2.09 4.36
C VAL A 88 -2.81 -1.45 2.98
N ALA A 89 -2.55 -0.15 2.93
CA ALA A 89 -2.49 0.61 1.69
C ALA A 89 -1.05 0.65 1.18
N ILE A 90 -0.84 0.25 -0.07
CA ILE A 90 0.48 0.24 -0.71
C ILE A 90 0.44 1.25 -1.85
N THR A 91 1.31 2.25 -1.79
CA THR A 91 1.44 3.26 -2.84
C THR A 91 2.80 3.18 -3.50
N GLY A 92 2.82 3.40 -4.82
CA GLY A 92 4.05 3.73 -5.51
C GLY A 92 4.41 5.19 -5.27
N GLN A 93 5.69 5.49 -5.31
CA GLN A 93 6.19 6.87 -5.20
C GLN A 93 7.19 7.13 -6.33
N VAL A 94 7.42 8.41 -6.63
CA VAL A 94 8.48 8.82 -7.54
C VAL A 94 9.84 8.31 -7.04
N SER A 95 10.86 8.30 -7.91
CA SER A 95 12.21 7.86 -7.49
C SER A 95 12.68 8.64 -6.26
N SER A 96 13.35 7.96 -5.34
CA SER A 96 13.85 8.54 -4.08
C SER A 96 14.72 9.80 -4.29
N GLU A 97 15.44 9.89 -5.41
CA GLU A 97 16.24 11.06 -5.77
C GLU A 97 15.40 12.31 -6.12
N LEU A 98 14.12 12.10 -6.46
CA LEU A 98 13.20 13.17 -6.85
C LEU A 98 12.30 13.65 -5.72
N LEU A 99 12.28 12.95 -4.58
CA LEU A 99 11.45 13.31 -3.44
C LEU A 99 11.73 14.73 -2.93
N GLY A 100 10.68 15.49 -2.68
CA GLY A 100 10.75 16.86 -2.18
C GLY A 100 11.14 17.89 -3.25
N ARG A 101 11.01 17.55 -4.53
CA ARG A 101 11.34 18.46 -5.65
C ARG A 101 10.11 18.92 -6.42
N ASP A 102 8.90 18.66 -5.93
CA ASP A 102 7.63 19.02 -6.58
C ASP A 102 7.53 18.52 -8.03
N VAL A 103 8.01 17.30 -8.27
CA VAL A 103 7.98 16.71 -9.61
C VAL A 103 6.59 16.16 -9.96
N PHE A 104 6.39 15.87 -11.25
CA PHE A 104 5.12 15.33 -11.75
C PHE A 104 4.69 14.07 -10.98
N GLN A 105 3.45 14.05 -10.52
CA GLN A 105 2.85 12.98 -9.71
C GLN A 105 3.55 12.69 -8.37
N GLU A 106 4.32 13.62 -7.85
CA GLU A 106 4.76 13.56 -6.46
C GLU A 106 3.62 14.03 -5.54
N ALA A 107 3.43 13.30 -4.44
CA ALA A 107 2.59 13.73 -3.32
C ALA A 107 3.18 13.17 -2.03
N ASP A 108 3.23 13.97 -0.99
CA ASP A 108 3.53 13.50 0.36
C ASP A 108 2.30 12.78 0.94
N ILE A 109 2.11 11.55 0.47
CA ILE A 109 0.98 10.73 0.93
C ILE A 109 1.13 10.30 2.39
N THR A 110 2.36 10.15 2.88
CA THR A 110 2.63 9.79 4.27
C THR A 110 2.19 10.90 5.21
N GLY A 111 2.54 12.15 4.91
CA GLY A 111 2.07 13.31 5.64
C GLY A 111 0.57 13.54 5.50
N ALA A 112 0.03 13.41 4.28
CA ALA A 112 -1.40 13.59 4.04
C ALA A 112 -2.29 12.57 4.78
N CYS A 113 -1.78 11.37 5.03
CA CYS A 113 -2.50 10.30 5.74
C CYS A 113 -2.20 10.22 7.24
N GLU A 114 -1.32 11.03 7.78
CA GLU A 114 -0.84 10.94 9.16
C GLU A 114 -1.99 10.88 10.19
N SER A 115 -3.02 11.72 10.00
CA SER A 115 -4.18 11.77 10.90
C SER A 115 -5.14 10.59 10.76
N PHE A 116 -5.01 9.78 9.71
CA PHE A 116 -5.96 8.72 9.35
C PHE A 116 -5.30 7.33 9.25
N THR A 117 -4.07 7.20 9.72
CA THR A 117 -3.36 5.92 9.76
C THR A 117 -2.84 5.63 11.14
N LYS A 118 -2.68 4.37 11.46
CA LYS A 118 -1.99 3.97 12.69
C LYS A 118 -0.49 4.17 12.55
N HIS A 119 0.02 3.97 11.33
CA HIS A 119 1.41 4.22 10.97
C HIS A 119 1.54 4.37 9.45
N SER A 120 2.55 5.12 9.02
CA SER A 120 2.91 5.29 7.62
C SER A 120 4.41 5.08 7.42
N TYR A 121 4.77 4.31 6.40
CA TYR A 121 6.16 4.05 6.03
C TYR A 121 6.46 4.68 4.68
N LEU A 122 7.55 5.45 4.59
CA LEU A 122 8.24 5.73 3.34
C LEU A 122 9.46 4.82 3.26
N VAL A 123 9.47 3.85 2.36
CA VAL A 123 10.53 2.86 2.24
C VAL A 123 11.76 3.48 1.60
N LYS A 124 12.90 3.45 2.30
CA LYS A 124 14.16 4.05 1.83
C LYS A 124 15.23 3.02 1.45
N ASP A 125 15.08 1.79 1.88
CA ASP A 125 16.01 0.68 1.58
C ASP A 125 15.22 -0.58 1.26
N VAL A 126 15.57 -1.22 0.15
CA VAL A 126 14.96 -2.49 -0.29
C VAL A 126 15.08 -3.60 0.77
N LYS A 127 16.12 -3.58 1.59
CA LYS A 127 16.36 -4.56 2.66
C LYS A 127 15.34 -4.44 3.80
N GLU A 128 14.71 -3.29 3.96
CA GLU A 128 13.70 -3.07 4.99
C GLU A 128 12.30 -3.58 4.59
N ILE A 129 12.06 -3.86 3.32
CA ILE A 129 10.75 -4.29 2.81
C ILE A 129 10.16 -5.45 3.63
N PRO A 130 10.88 -6.56 3.89
CA PRO A 130 10.29 -7.67 4.64
C PRO A 130 9.87 -7.29 6.05
N ARG A 131 10.68 -6.49 6.75
CA ARG A 131 10.39 -6.00 8.10
C ARG A 131 9.17 -5.08 8.07
N ILE A 132 9.17 -4.08 7.17
CA ILE A 132 8.09 -3.08 7.05
C ILE A 132 6.74 -3.76 6.76
N PHE A 133 6.70 -4.71 5.81
CA PHE A 133 5.47 -5.42 5.51
C PHE A 133 4.95 -6.20 6.72
N LYS A 134 5.79 -6.97 7.38
CA LYS A 134 5.41 -7.70 8.58
C LYS A 134 4.89 -6.79 9.69
N GLU A 135 5.59 -5.69 9.95
CA GLU A 135 5.17 -4.69 10.93
C GLU A 135 3.83 -4.04 10.54
N ALA A 136 3.65 -3.69 9.27
CA ALA A 136 2.43 -3.06 8.78
C ALA A 136 1.19 -3.93 9.01
N PHE A 137 1.26 -5.22 8.67
CA PHE A 137 0.16 -6.16 8.92
C PHE A 137 -0.09 -6.38 10.41
N HIS A 138 0.97 -6.47 11.21
CA HIS A 138 0.86 -6.56 12.66
C HIS A 138 0.20 -5.33 13.27
N ILE A 139 0.67 -4.13 12.91
CA ILE A 139 0.13 -2.85 13.42
C ILE A 139 -1.33 -2.68 12.99
N ALA A 140 -1.66 -2.99 11.72
CA ALA A 140 -3.03 -2.88 11.23
C ALA A 140 -4.01 -3.72 12.04
N SER A 141 -3.59 -4.91 12.50
CA SER A 141 -4.45 -5.92 13.11
C SER A 141 -4.48 -5.88 14.64
N THR A 142 -3.49 -5.28 15.30
CA THR A 142 -3.32 -5.35 16.76
C THR A 142 -3.81 -4.10 17.48
N GLY A 143 -4.18 -4.25 18.76
CA GLY A 143 -4.79 -3.18 19.54
C GLY A 143 -6.13 -2.75 18.92
N ARG A 144 -6.37 -1.43 18.79
CA ARG A 144 -7.45 -0.92 17.93
C ARG A 144 -7.06 -1.13 16.47
N PRO A 145 -7.74 -1.98 15.70
CA PRO A 145 -7.40 -2.16 14.29
C PRO A 145 -7.52 -0.85 13.49
N GLY A 146 -6.81 -0.77 12.38
CA GLY A 146 -6.88 0.42 11.53
C GLY A 146 -5.88 0.38 10.37
N PRO A 147 -5.91 1.39 9.50
CA PRO A 147 -5.07 1.43 8.32
C PRO A 147 -3.59 1.69 8.62
N VAL A 148 -2.75 1.08 7.81
CA VAL A 148 -1.31 1.36 7.71
C VAL A 148 -0.98 1.63 6.25
N LEU A 149 -0.13 2.64 6.01
CA LEU A 149 0.34 3.01 4.66
C LEU A 149 1.79 2.55 4.47
N ILE A 150 2.09 1.99 3.30
CA ILE A 150 3.46 1.68 2.85
C ILE A 150 3.67 2.38 1.51
N ASP A 151 4.46 3.44 1.51
CA ASP A 151 4.81 4.21 0.31
C ASP A 151 6.19 3.79 -0.20
N VAL A 152 6.27 3.32 -1.45
CA VAL A 152 7.48 2.67 -1.98
C VAL A 152 7.95 3.35 -3.26
N PRO A 153 9.07 4.08 -3.22
CA PRO A 153 9.67 4.69 -4.41
C PRO A 153 9.97 3.66 -5.50
N VAL A 154 9.81 4.07 -6.77
CA VAL A 154 9.93 3.18 -7.93
C VAL A 154 11.33 2.57 -8.06
N ASP A 155 12.37 3.30 -7.71
CA ASP A 155 13.76 2.81 -7.69
C ASP A 155 13.97 1.72 -6.62
N ILE A 156 13.33 1.85 -5.46
CA ILE A 156 13.35 0.82 -4.41
C ILE A 156 12.59 -0.45 -4.85
N GLN A 157 11.46 -0.29 -5.58
CA GLN A 157 10.74 -1.45 -6.14
C GLN A 157 11.59 -2.24 -7.14
N GLN A 158 12.47 -1.55 -7.88
CA GLN A 158 13.37 -2.14 -8.90
C GLN A 158 14.70 -2.62 -8.33
N ALA A 159 15.06 -2.19 -7.13
CA ALA A 159 16.32 -2.54 -6.50
C ALA A 159 16.42 -4.06 -6.25
N LYS A 160 17.63 -4.59 -6.46
CA LYS A 160 17.95 -5.99 -6.11
C LYS A 160 18.47 -6.04 -4.68
N ALA A 161 17.87 -6.88 -3.86
CA ALA A 161 18.45 -7.25 -2.58
C ALA A 161 19.14 -8.61 -2.77
N ASP A 162 20.37 -8.71 -2.30
CA ASP A 162 21.03 -10.00 -2.16
C ASP A 162 20.24 -10.81 -1.11
N SER A 163 19.86 -12.03 -1.52
CA SER A 163 19.09 -12.99 -0.71
C SER A 163 19.91 -13.60 0.40
#